data_1ca1a723a9df22982ac06c78a8549c5e
#
_entry.id   1ca1a723a9df22982ac06c78a8549c5e
#
_cell.length_a   1.000
_cell.length_b   1.000
_cell.length_c   1.000
_cell.angle_alpha   90.00
_cell.angle_beta   90.00
_cell.angle_gamma   90.00
#
_symmetry.space_group_name_H-M   'P 1'
#
loop_
_entity.id
_entity.type
_entity.pdbx_description
1 polymer ?
#
loop_
_entity_poly.entity_id
_entity_poly.type
_entity_poly.pdbx_seq_one_letter_code
_entity_poly.pdbx_strand_id
1 'polypeptide(L)'
;RSTLSSSSAASDVYKRQRSHRGLGGAIGLGHEAAGEAIRPLFRGEWSQEQKADRSFVTEADRAAEAAMRAILESERADDGIIGEEYGTRNEGAGRQWVLDPIDGTTSFIAGRPIFGTLIALMQDGWPVLGVIDQPIARERWVGRIGEGTTFNGRPVRAVACKELSDAVLGTTTPHQFSGDDVEAFMGVAKAVAERKIIYGGDCYNYGLVASGHVDLVVEAGLKLYDFAALVPVVEGAGGVMSDWQGNPLDAGSDGRVIAVGDAARLEDVLEAMGGSAIPAHGH
;
A
#
# COMPACT_ATOMS: atom_id res chain seq x y z
N ARG A 1 -25.67 -2.69 30.86
CA ARG A 1 -25.73 -3.50 29.62
C ARG A 1 -26.44 -2.66 28.57
N SER A 2 -25.70 -2.05 27.67
CA SER A 2 -26.22 -1.31 26.51
C SER A 2 -25.81 -2.09 25.28
N THR A 3 -26.78 -2.76 24.68
CA THR A 3 -26.65 -3.40 23.37
C THR A 3 -26.75 -2.32 22.31
N LEU A 4 -25.63 -1.89 21.74
CA LEU A 4 -25.61 -1.12 20.51
C LEU A 4 -26.09 -2.03 19.38
N SER A 5 -27.17 -1.64 18.73
CA SER A 5 -27.90 -2.46 17.76
C SER A 5 -27.07 -2.64 16.48
N SER A 6 -26.96 -3.89 16.01
CA SER A 6 -26.36 -4.31 14.76
C SER A 6 -26.94 -3.63 13.49
N SER A 7 -28.04 -2.89 13.60
CA SER A 7 -28.71 -2.21 12.49
C SER A 7 -28.04 -0.89 12.08
N SER A 8 -27.36 -0.18 12.99
CA SER A 8 -26.69 1.08 12.65
C SER A 8 -25.40 0.83 11.87
N ALA A 9 -24.61 -0.14 12.28
CA ALA A 9 -23.38 -0.53 11.58
C ALA A 9 -23.67 -1.05 10.17
N ALA A 10 -24.69 -1.89 10.00
CA ALA A 10 -25.12 -2.37 8.67
C ALA A 10 -25.64 -1.24 7.76
N SER A 11 -26.33 -0.25 8.33
CA SER A 11 -26.83 0.92 7.57
C SER A 11 -25.69 1.84 7.14
N ASP A 12 -24.63 1.96 7.96
CA ASP A 12 -23.47 2.78 7.64
C ASP A 12 -22.57 2.10 6.60
N VAL A 13 -22.39 0.79 6.65
CA VAL A 13 -21.75 0.00 5.60
C VAL A 13 -22.53 0.12 4.27
N TYR A 14 -23.86 0.05 4.30
CA TYR A 14 -24.68 0.18 3.09
C TYR A 14 -24.65 1.61 2.49
N LYS A 15 -24.59 2.65 3.31
CA LYS A 15 -24.39 4.03 2.86
C LYS A 15 -22.99 4.24 2.25
N ARG A 16 -21.95 3.64 2.84
CA ARG A 16 -20.58 3.63 2.28
C ARG A 16 -20.55 2.97 0.90
N GLN A 17 -21.16 1.80 0.73
CA GLN A 17 -21.22 1.10 -0.57
C GLN A 17 -21.92 1.91 -1.69
N ARG A 18 -22.96 2.71 -1.38
CA ARG A 18 -23.63 3.56 -2.37
C ARG A 18 -22.77 4.73 -2.86
N SER A 19 -21.89 5.27 -2.00
CA SER A 19 -21.00 6.39 -2.38
C SER A 19 -19.85 5.94 -3.31
N HIS A 20 -19.54 4.63 -3.35
CA HIS A 20 -18.42 4.09 -4.12
C HIS A 20 -18.74 3.78 -5.60
N ARG A 21 -20.01 3.73 -6.01
CA ARG A 21 -20.41 3.41 -7.40
C ARG A 21 -19.95 4.44 -8.46
N GLY A 22 -19.62 5.68 -8.06
CA GLY A 22 -19.06 6.71 -8.94
C GLY A 22 -17.54 6.79 -8.99
N LEU A 23 -16.83 6.00 -8.17
CA LEU A 23 -15.37 6.10 -8.00
C LEU A 23 -14.56 5.31 -9.05
N GLY A 24 -15.19 4.30 -9.66
CA GLY A 24 -14.53 3.43 -10.64
C GLY A 24 -14.00 4.16 -11.88
N GLY A 25 -14.67 5.25 -12.30
CA GLY A 25 -14.26 6.04 -13.45
C GLY A 25 -12.97 6.83 -13.21
N ALA A 26 -12.92 7.61 -12.12
CA ALA A 26 -11.74 8.44 -11.80
C ALA A 26 -10.48 7.60 -11.57
N ILE A 27 -10.64 6.43 -10.93
CA ILE A 27 -9.54 5.48 -10.73
C ILE A 27 -9.08 4.90 -12.07
N GLY A 28 -10.03 4.44 -12.89
CA GLY A 28 -9.73 3.86 -14.21
C GLY A 28 -8.94 4.82 -15.09
N LEU A 29 -9.28 6.10 -15.07
CA LEU A 29 -8.58 7.13 -15.84
C LEU A 29 -7.23 7.50 -15.19
N GLY A 30 -7.16 7.58 -13.85
CA GLY A 30 -5.97 8.03 -13.13
C GLY A 30 -4.75 7.13 -13.36
N HIS A 31 -4.90 5.81 -13.17
CA HIS A 31 -3.78 4.87 -13.38
C HIS A 31 -3.39 4.74 -14.85
N GLU A 32 -4.35 4.83 -15.81
CA GLU A 32 -4.02 4.79 -17.23
C GLU A 32 -3.17 5.99 -17.62
N ALA A 33 -3.54 7.19 -17.17
CA ALA A 33 -2.79 8.42 -17.43
C ALA A 33 -1.40 8.38 -16.79
N ALA A 34 -1.26 7.87 -15.55
CA ALA A 34 0.04 7.67 -14.94
C ALA A 34 0.90 6.69 -15.75
N GLY A 35 0.34 5.54 -16.14
CA GLY A 35 1.05 4.56 -16.95
C GLY A 35 1.47 5.09 -18.32
N GLU A 36 0.66 5.95 -18.96
CA GLU A 36 1.02 6.62 -20.22
C GLU A 36 2.21 7.57 -20.04
N ALA A 37 2.29 8.27 -18.92
CA ALA A 37 3.41 9.16 -18.58
C ALA A 37 4.69 8.38 -18.25
N ILE A 38 4.58 7.24 -17.53
CA ILE A 38 5.71 6.46 -17.02
C ILE A 38 6.37 5.61 -18.13
N ARG A 39 5.57 4.89 -18.93
CA ARG A 39 6.08 3.89 -19.89
C ARG A 39 7.13 4.40 -20.86
N PRO A 40 7.00 5.60 -21.46
CA PRO A 40 8.03 6.11 -22.38
C PRO A 40 9.37 6.41 -21.72
N LEU A 41 9.36 6.69 -20.41
CA LEU A 41 10.55 7.08 -19.64
C LEU A 41 11.26 5.87 -19.02
N PHE A 42 10.57 4.72 -18.85
CA PHE A 42 11.20 3.53 -18.28
C PHE A 42 12.32 2.99 -19.17
N ARG A 43 13.54 2.89 -18.61
CA ARG A 43 14.79 2.53 -19.30
C ARG A 43 15.14 3.47 -20.46
N GLY A 44 14.55 4.67 -20.48
CA GLY A 44 14.81 5.73 -21.44
C GLY A 44 15.81 6.75 -20.91
N GLU A 45 15.84 7.92 -21.58
CA GLU A 45 16.58 9.11 -21.11
C GLU A 45 15.62 9.99 -20.32
N TRP A 46 16.01 10.37 -19.10
CA TRP A 46 15.24 11.24 -18.21
C TRP A 46 16.17 11.90 -17.18
N SER A 47 15.71 13.01 -16.60
CA SER A 47 16.40 13.68 -15.51
C SER A 47 15.97 13.11 -14.15
N GLN A 48 16.91 13.05 -13.22
CA GLN A 48 16.64 12.71 -11.82
C GLN A 48 17.17 13.81 -10.90
N GLU A 49 16.52 13.97 -9.77
CA GLU A 49 16.95 14.82 -8.67
C GLU A 49 16.98 14.00 -7.39
N GLN A 50 17.89 14.36 -6.48
CA GLN A 50 17.90 13.80 -5.14
C GLN A 50 17.14 14.75 -4.21
N LYS A 51 16.11 14.24 -3.52
CA LYS A 51 15.37 14.98 -2.51
C LYS A 51 16.20 15.22 -1.24
N ALA A 52 15.74 16.09 -0.36
CA ALA A 52 16.43 16.43 0.88
C ALA A 52 16.61 15.23 1.83
N ASP A 53 15.71 14.27 1.79
CA ASP A 53 15.74 13.00 2.53
C ASP A 53 16.60 11.93 1.87
N ARG A 54 17.32 12.28 0.78
CA ARG A 54 18.17 11.43 -0.05
C ARG A 54 17.42 10.42 -0.93
N SER A 55 16.11 10.40 -0.97
CA SER A 55 15.34 9.69 -1.97
C SER A 55 15.54 10.32 -3.35
N PHE A 56 15.15 9.59 -4.39
CA PHE A 56 15.22 10.09 -5.77
C PHE A 56 13.82 10.45 -6.26
N VAL A 57 13.77 11.45 -7.12
CA VAL A 57 12.59 11.77 -7.91
C VAL A 57 13.01 11.90 -9.35
N THR A 58 12.20 11.41 -10.25
CA THR A 58 12.43 11.49 -11.69
C THR A 58 11.37 12.37 -12.37
N GLU A 59 11.64 12.72 -13.61
CA GLU A 59 10.63 13.38 -14.45
C GLU A 59 9.35 12.52 -14.57
N ALA A 60 9.49 11.19 -14.51
CA ALA A 60 8.37 10.26 -14.60
C ALA A 60 7.42 10.38 -13.39
N ASP A 61 7.96 10.50 -12.17
CA ASP A 61 7.17 10.68 -10.95
C ASP A 61 6.30 11.94 -11.07
N ARG A 62 6.91 13.06 -11.41
CA ARG A 62 6.20 14.33 -11.53
C ARG A 62 5.16 14.33 -12.65
N ALA A 63 5.49 13.77 -13.80
CA ALA A 63 4.55 13.68 -14.92
C ALA A 63 3.35 12.80 -14.60
N ALA A 64 3.58 11.67 -13.93
CA ALA A 64 2.53 10.74 -13.54
C ALA A 64 1.61 11.36 -12.47
N GLU A 65 2.14 11.99 -11.42
CA GLU A 65 1.29 12.65 -10.42
C GLU A 65 0.50 13.81 -11.00
N ALA A 66 1.12 14.63 -11.86
CA ALA A 66 0.40 15.72 -12.53
C ALA A 66 -0.78 15.20 -13.37
N ALA A 67 -0.59 14.09 -14.10
CA ALA A 67 -1.64 13.47 -14.90
C ALA A 67 -2.79 12.94 -14.02
N MET A 68 -2.48 12.26 -12.92
CA MET A 68 -3.49 11.77 -11.96
C MET A 68 -4.27 12.92 -11.34
N ARG A 69 -3.58 13.98 -10.89
CA ARG A 69 -4.20 15.18 -10.31
C ARG A 69 -5.17 15.86 -11.26
N ALA A 70 -4.79 16.05 -12.51
CA ALA A 70 -5.65 16.69 -13.51
C ALA A 70 -7.01 15.98 -13.66
N ILE A 71 -7.00 14.63 -13.61
CA ILE A 71 -8.22 13.83 -13.66
C ILE A 71 -9.02 13.98 -12.38
N LEU A 72 -8.38 13.84 -11.21
CA LEU A 72 -9.05 13.95 -9.93
C LEU A 72 -9.65 15.35 -9.71
N GLU A 73 -8.95 16.39 -10.08
CA GLU A 73 -9.43 17.78 -9.99
C GLU A 73 -10.64 18.04 -10.90
N SER A 74 -10.69 17.40 -12.06
CA SER A 74 -11.82 17.49 -12.99
C SER A 74 -13.03 16.69 -12.51
N GLU A 75 -12.82 15.44 -12.10
CA GLU A 75 -13.89 14.49 -11.80
C GLU A 75 -14.34 14.54 -10.34
N ARG A 76 -13.48 15.04 -9.44
CA ARG A 76 -13.62 14.95 -7.98
C ARG A 76 -13.20 16.24 -7.29
N ALA A 77 -13.63 17.38 -7.80
CA ALA A 77 -13.20 18.72 -7.38
C ALA A 77 -13.34 19.00 -5.87
N ASP A 78 -14.31 18.38 -5.19
CA ASP A 78 -14.59 18.55 -3.77
C ASP A 78 -13.72 17.62 -2.87
N ASP A 79 -13.06 16.61 -3.43
CA ASP A 79 -12.22 15.70 -2.68
C ASP A 79 -10.82 16.34 -2.44
N GLY A 80 -10.13 15.91 -1.40
CA GLY A 80 -8.73 16.27 -1.14
C GLY A 80 -7.77 15.41 -1.94
N ILE A 81 -6.54 15.87 -2.11
CA ILE A 81 -5.45 15.09 -2.72
C ILE A 81 -4.21 15.26 -1.85
N ILE A 82 -3.58 14.16 -1.50
CA ILE A 82 -2.28 14.08 -0.85
C ILE A 82 -1.37 13.35 -1.82
N GLY A 83 -0.35 14.02 -2.35
CA GLY A 83 0.60 13.41 -3.28
C GLY A 83 2.02 13.52 -2.78
N GLU A 84 2.85 12.59 -3.16
CA GLU A 84 4.26 12.55 -2.81
C GLU A 84 5.02 13.75 -3.37
N GLU A 85 4.75 14.14 -4.64
CA GLU A 85 5.55 15.12 -5.38
C GLU A 85 5.02 16.55 -5.28
N TYR A 86 3.70 16.73 -5.27
CA TYR A 86 3.06 18.05 -5.28
C TYR A 86 2.31 18.38 -3.98
N GLY A 87 2.48 17.54 -2.94
CA GLY A 87 1.91 17.81 -1.62
C GLY A 87 0.38 17.75 -1.57
N THR A 88 -0.20 18.50 -0.65
CA THR A 88 -1.62 18.40 -0.31
C THR A 88 -2.45 19.51 -0.94
N ARG A 89 -3.64 19.15 -1.43
CA ARG A 89 -4.71 20.04 -1.88
C ARG A 89 -5.98 19.70 -1.12
N ASN A 90 -6.74 20.70 -0.66
CA ASN A 90 -8.02 20.57 0.03
C ASN A 90 -7.94 19.62 1.25
N GLU A 91 -7.01 19.90 2.16
CA GLU A 91 -6.61 19.06 3.30
C GLU A 91 -7.76 18.68 4.24
N GLY A 92 -8.76 19.55 4.39
CA GLY A 92 -9.92 19.33 5.28
C GLY A 92 -11.04 18.49 4.68
N ALA A 93 -10.90 17.96 3.46
CA ALA A 93 -11.94 17.15 2.84
C ALA A 93 -12.10 15.80 3.54
N GLY A 94 -13.35 15.38 3.80
CA GLY A 94 -13.64 14.07 4.40
C GLY A 94 -13.27 12.87 3.51
N ARG A 95 -13.05 13.10 2.22
CA ARG A 95 -12.46 12.14 1.28
C ARG A 95 -11.18 12.70 0.73
N GLN A 96 -10.12 11.92 0.76
CA GLN A 96 -8.80 12.30 0.29
C GLN A 96 -8.21 11.21 -0.60
N TRP A 97 -7.77 11.59 -1.78
CA TRP A 97 -6.98 10.74 -2.66
C TRP A 97 -5.52 10.82 -2.24
N VAL A 98 -4.88 9.68 -2.07
CA VAL A 98 -3.47 9.58 -1.72
C VAL A 98 -2.75 8.97 -2.90
N LEU A 99 -1.70 9.63 -3.38
CA LEU A 99 -1.02 9.31 -4.62
C LEU A 99 0.48 9.11 -4.37
N ASP A 100 0.99 7.98 -4.83
CA ASP A 100 2.40 7.77 -5.09
C ASP A 100 2.56 7.41 -6.58
N PRO A 101 3.17 8.26 -7.38
CA PRO A 101 3.32 8.01 -8.81
C PRO A 101 4.23 6.84 -9.13
N ILE A 102 5.33 6.67 -8.40
CA ILE A 102 6.31 5.59 -8.59
C ILE A 102 6.85 5.12 -7.23
N ASP A 103 6.05 4.34 -6.50
CA ASP A 103 6.58 3.62 -5.35
C ASP A 103 7.67 2.63 -5.81
N GLY A 104 8.85 2.75 -5.23
CA GLY A 104 10.04 2.05 -5.70
C GLY A 104 10.80 2.82 -6.78
N THR A 105 10.99 4.14 -6.64
CA THR A 105 11.77 4.98 -7.57
C THR A 105 13.17 4.40 -7.84
N THR A 106 13.81 3.80 -6.84
CA THR A 106 15.12 3.12 -7.03
C THR A 106 15.01 1.93 -7.98
N SER A 107 13.93 1.17 -7.92
CA SER A 107 13.65 0.07 -8.83
C SER A 107 13.39 0.58 -10.26
N PHE A 108 12.65 1.68 -10.40
CA PHE A 108 12.44 2.36 -11.69
C PHE A 108 13.78 2.79 -12.30
N ILE A 109 14.63 3.49 -11.55
CA ILE A 109 15.98 3.97 -11.97
C ILE A 109 16.85 2.78 -12.38
N ALA A 110 16.82 1.70 -11.64
CA ALA A 110 17.57 0.48 -11.94
C ALA A 110 17.00 -0.33 -13.12
N GLY A 111 15.88 0.11 -13.71
CA GLY A 111 15.20 -0.59 -14.80
C GLY A 111 14.55 -1.91 -14.39
N ARG A 112 14.22 -2.09 -13.11
CA ARG A 112 13.52 -3.26 -12.57
C ARG A 112 12.01 -3.00 -12.58
N PRO A 113 11.18 -3.81 -13.25
CA PRO A 113 9.74 -3.56 -13.35
C PRO A 113 8.98 -4.13 -12.12
N ILE A 114 9.43 -3.74 -10.91
CA ILE A 114 8.82 -4.13 -9.62
C ILE A 114 8.41 -2.91 -8.78
N PHE A 115 8.49 -1.71 -9.37
CA PHE A 115 7.87 -0.48 -8.87
C PHE A 115 6.38 -0.46 -9.22
N GLY A 116 5.61 0.44 -8.63
CA GLY A 116 4.20 0.62 -8.99
C GLY A 116 3.69 2.02 -8.77
N THR A 117 2.57 2.34 -9.39
CA THR A 117 1.78 3.54 -9.11
C THR A 117 0.73 3.19 -8.07
N LEU A 118 0.66 3.96 -7.00
CA LEU A 118 -0.30 3.79 -5.91
C LEU A 118 -1.36 4.89 -5.96
N ILE A 119 -2.62 4.48 -5.91
CA ILE A 119 -3.76 5.38 -5.76
C ILE A 119 -4.64 4.85 -4.64
N ALA A 120 -4.81 5.62 -3.57
CA ALA A 120 -5.74 5.29 -2.51
C ALA A 120 -6.85 6.31 -2.40
N LEU A 121 -8.02 5.88 -1.93
CA LEU A 121 -9.05 6.76 -1.40
C LEU A 121 -9.13 6.53 0.11
N MET A 122 -8.91 7.61 0.86
CA MET A 122 -9.17 7.68 2.28
C MET A 122 -10.56 8.26 2.52
N GLN A 123 -11.27 7.73 3.49
CA GLN A 123 -12.50 8.31 4.00
C GLN A 123 -12.42 8.43 5.52
N ASP A 124 -12.56 9.66 6.02
CA ASP A 124 -12.49 9.96 7.45
C ASP A 124 -11.21 9.39 8.12
N GLY A 125 -10.08 9.49 7.42
CA GLY A 125 -8.77 9.02 7.88
C GLY A 125 -8.47 7.53 7.65
N TRP A 126 -9.39 6.74 7.06
CA TRP A 126 -9.23 5.31 6.82
C TRP A 126 -9.10 4.98 5.33
N PRO A 127 -8.17 4.11 4.93
CA PRO A 127 -8.10 3.61 3.56
C PRO A 127 -9.33 2.76 3.23
N VAL A 128 -10.06 3.09 2.16
CA VAL A 128 -11.27 2.35 1.77
C VAL A 128 -11.19 1.73 0.39
N LEU A 129 -10.27 2.23 -0.44
CA LEU A 129 -10.00 1.73 -1.78
C LEU A 129 -8.53 1.93 -2.10
N GLY A 130 -7.92 0.96 -2.79
CA GLY A 130 -6.53 1.00 -3.20
C GLY A 130 -6.32 0.40 -4.59
N VAL A 131 -5.35 0.97 -5.28
CA VAL A 131 -4.83 0.47 -6.56
C VAL A 131 -3.32 0.35 -6.46
N ILE A 132 -2.80 -0.79 -6.87
CA ILE A 132 -1.39 -1.00 -7.19
C ILE A 132 -1.35 -1.26 -8.69
N ASP A 133 -0.73 -0.36 -9.48
CA ASP A 133 -0.59 -0.51 -10.93
C ASP A 133 0.88 -0.61 -11.32
N GLN A 134 1.27 -1.74 -11.91
CA GLN A 134 2.59 -1.92 -12.50
C GLN A 134 2.48 -1.68 -14.02
N PRO A 135 2.85 -0.48 -14.53
CA PRO A 135 2.50 -0.07 -15.89
C PRO A 135 3.27 -0.81 -16.99
N ILE A 136 4.44 -1.38 -16.68
CA ILE A 136 5.29 -2.06 -17.67
C ILE A 136 4.80 -3.48 -17.94
N ALA A 137 4.55 -4.25 -16.88
CA ALA A 137 3.97 -5.59 -16.99
C ALA A 137 2.47 -5.56 -17.28
N ARG A 138 1.82 -4.39 -17.15
CA ARG A 138 0.36 -4.22 -17.25
C ARG A 138 -0.38 -5.09 -16.25
N GLU A 139 0.09 -5.04 -15.02
CA GLU A 139 -0.47 -5.76 -13.90
C GLU A 139 -1.10 -4.77 -12.92
N ARG A 140 -2.32 -5.08 -12.48
CA ARG A 140 -3.07 -4.17 -11.64
C ARG A 140 -3.88 -4.91 -10.61
N TRP A 141 -3.70 -4.49 -9.37
CA TRP A 141 -4.53 -4.89 -8.26
C TRP A 141 -5.45 -3.73 -7.87
N VAL A 142 -6.73 -4.03 -7.71
CA VAL A 142 -7.73 -3.08 -7.22
C VAL A 142 -8.45 -3.73 -6.07
N GLY A 143 -8.29 -3.17 -4.87
CA GLY A 143 -8.90 -3.65 -3.64
C GLY A 143 -9.88 -2.64 -3.06
N ARG A 144 -10.97 -3.14 -2.47
CA ARG A 144 -11.96 -2.34 -1.74
C ARG A 144 -12.36 -3.06 -0.48
N ILE A 145 -12.37 -2.30 0.62
CA ILE A 145 -12.82 -2.85 1.89
C ILE A 145 -14.26 -3.35 1.78
N GLY A 146 -14.45 -4.64 2.08
CA GLY A 146 -15.76 -5.32 2.03
C GLY A 146 -16.27 -5.71 0.64
N GLU A 147 -15.56 -5.40 -0.46
CA GLU A 147 -15.96 -5.77 -1.82
C GLU A 147 -15.02 -6.80 -2.47
N GLY A 148 -13.78 -6.91 -1.96
CA GLY A 148 -12.79 -7.84 -2.46
C GLY A 148 -11.68 -7.17 -3.28
N THR A 149 -10.73 -8.00 -3.74
CA THR A 149 -9.59 -7.57 -4.57
C THR A 149 -9.60 -8.29 -5.90
N THR A 150 -9.24 -7.57 -6.96
CA THR A 150 -9.07 -8.11 -8.30
C THR A 150 -7.64 -7.89 -8.80
N PHE A 151 -7.12 -8.83 -9.54
CA PHE A 151 -5.91 -8.72 -10.36
C PHE A 151 -6.30 -8.72 -11.84
N ASN A 152 -6.01 -7.65 -12.55
CA ASN A 152 -6.42 -7.46 -13.94
C ASN A 152 -7.92 -7.77 -14.16
N GLY A 153 -8.77 -7.30 -13.25
CA GLY A 153 -10.22 -7.48 -13.28
C GLY A 153 -10.72 -8.88 -12.87
N ARG A 154 -9.83 -9.81 -12.51
CA ARG A 154 -10.20 -11.14 -12.03
C ARG A 154 -10.06 -11.20 -10.50
N PRO A 155 -11.05 -11.72 -9.76
CA PRO A 155 -10.93 -11.86 -8.32
C PRO A 155 -9.70 -12.67 -7.92
N VAL A 156 -8.98 -12.18 -6.91
CA VAL A 156 -7.85 -12.88 -6.29
C VAL A 156 -8.05 -12.98 -4.78
N ARG A 157 -7.33 -13.90 -4.17
CA ARG A 157 -7.34 -14.11 -2.73
C ARG A 157 -5.94 -14.44 -2.24
N ALA A 158 -5.62 -13.94 -1.07
CA ALA A 158 -4.50 -14.41 -0.28
C ALA A 158 -4.71 -15.88 0.11
N VAL A 159 -3.63 -16.59 0.39
CA VAL A 159 -3.66 -18.03 0.72
C VAL A 159 -3.31 -18.25 2.18
N ALA A 160 -3.80 -19.37 2.73
CA ALA A 160 -3.44 -19.79 4.07
C ALA A 160 -1.97 -20.24 4.12
N CYS A 161 -1.26 -19.80 5.15
CA CYS A 161 0.09 -20.22 5.50
C CYS A 161 0.05 -21.05 6.77
N LYS A 162 0.48 -22.30 6.69
CA LYS A 162 0.32 -23.26 7.80
C LYS A 162 1.11 -22.85 9.04
N GLU A 163 2.35 -22.44 8.87
CA GLU A 163 3.24 -21.99 9.94
C GLU A 163 4.25 -20.97 9.41
N LEU A 164 4.80 -20.10 10.27
CA LEU A 164 5.67 -19.01 9.87
C LEU A 164 6.96 -19.51 9.19
N SER A 165 7.47 -20.66 9.55
CA SER A 165 8.63 -21.31 8.92
C SER A 165 8.39 -21.70 7.45
N ASP A 166 7.13 -21.84 7.05
CA ASP A 166 6.74 -22.13 5.66
C ASP A 166 6.57 -20.88 4.81
N ALA A 167 6.46 -19.72 5.45
CA ALA A 167 6.15 -18.45 4.81
C ALA A 167 7.24 -17.96 3.83
N VAL A 168 6.82 -17.31 2.76
CA VAL A 168 7.66 -16.44 1.94
C VAL A 168 7.57 -15.02 2.49
N LEU A 169 8.68 -14.51 3.01
CA LEU A 169 8.81 -13.15 3.56
C LEU A 169 9.35 -12.20 2.49
N GLY A 170 8.62 -11.12 2.21
CA GLY A 170 9.09 -9.99 1.41
C GLY A 170 9.50 -8.81 2.28
N THR A 171 10.53 -8.08 1.84
CA THR A 171 10.87 -6.75 2.33
C THR A 171 11.68 -6.02 1.26
N THR A 172 11.50 -4.70 1.15
CA THR A 172 12.17 -3.93 0.09
C THR A 172 13.67 -3.90 0.31
N THR A 173 14.13 -3.60 1.52
CA THR A 173 15.56 -3.60 1.85
C THR A 173 15.76 -3.73 3.36
N PRO A 174 16.78 -4.49 3.81
CA PRO A 174 17.11 -4.54 5.23
C PRO A 174 17.64 -3.20 5.77
N HIS A 175 18.05 -2.28 4.91
CA HIS A 175 18.58 -0.96 5.29
C HIS A 175 17.51 0.05 5.70
N GLN A 176 16.23 -0.27 5.53
CA GLN A 176 15.13 0.58 6.01
C GLN A 176 14.91 0.46 7.52
N PHE A 177 15.44 -0.57 8.14
CA PHE A 177 15.34 -0.78 9.58
C PHE A 177 16.49 -0.10 10.32
N SER A 178 16.20 0.51 11.47
CA SER A 178 17.19 1.18 12.32
C SER A 178 16.87 0.95 13.79
N GLY A 179 17.90 1.00 14.66
CA GLY A 179 17.71 0.79 16.10
C GLY A 179 17.02 -0.55 16.40
N ASP A 180 16.00 -0.51 17.23
CA ASP A 180 15.26 -1.70 17.68
C ASP A 180 14.46 -2.38 16.53
N ASP A 181 14.17 -1.65 15.45
CA ASP A 181 13.48 -2.20 14.28
C ASP A 181 14.31 -3.29 13.60
N VAL A 182 15.65 -3.19 13.64
CA VAL A 182 16.53 -4.23 13.11
C VAL A 182 16.35 -5.55 13.86
N GLU A 183 16.28 -5.48 15.19
CA GLU A 183 16.12 -6.68 16.02
C GLU A 183 14.75 -7.31 15.82
N ALA A 184 13.70 -6.51 15.74
CA ALA A 184 12.34 -6.95 15.47
C ALA A 184 12.24 -7.64 14.10
N PHE A 185 12.72 -7.00 13.02
CA PHE A 185 12.76 -7.63 11.70
C PHE A 185 13.57 -8.92 11.67
N MET A 186 14.74 -8.93 12.33
CA MET A 186 15.58 -10.13 12.40
C MET A 186 14.94 -11.27 13.18
N GLY A 187 14.05 -10.97 14.14
CA GLY A 187 13.22 -11.95 14.81
C GLY A 187 12.33 -12.69 13.81
N VAL A 188 11.60 -11.96 12.98
CA VAL A 188 10.75 -12.54 11.92
C VAL A 188 11.61 -13.28 10.88
N ALA A 189 12.71 -12.68 10.43
CA ALA A 189 13.59 -13.30 9.44
C ALA A 189 14.18 -14.64 9.90
N LYS A 190 14.43 -14.81 11.19
CA LYS A 190 14.90 -16.08 11.78
C LYS A 190 13.77 -17.13 11.90
N ALA A 191 12.52 -16.68 12.06
CA ALA A 191 11.38 -17.59 12.16
C ALA A 191 10.96 -18.15 10.78
N VAL A 192 11.31 -17.46 9.70
CA VAL A 192 11.09 -17.89 8.32
C VAL A 192 12.31 -18.67 7.80
N ALA A 193 12.10 -19.64 6.91
CA ALA A 193 13.21 -20.37 6.30
C ALA A 193 14.07 -19.42 5.45
N GLU A 194 15.39 -19.42 5.64
CA GLU A 194 16.36 -18.50 5.05
C GLU A 194 16.22 -18.33 3.53
N ARG A 195 15.91 -19.41 2.80
CA ARG A 195 15.75 -19.38 1.33
C ARG A 195 14.40 -18.83 0.86
N LYS A 196 13.52 -18.49 1.78
CA LYS A 196 12.18 -17.94 1.48
C LYS A 196 12.09 -16.44 1.77
N ILE A 197 13.21 -15.77 2.01
CA ILE A 197 13.25 -14.33 2.19
C ILE A 197 13.63 -13.68 0.85
N ILE A 198 12.80 -12.75 0.39
CA ILE A 198 13.02 -12.00 -0.84
C ILE A 198 13.22 -10.52 -0.52
N TYR A 199 14.16 -9.89 -1.24
CA TYR A 199 14.51 -8.49 -1.10
C TYR A 199 14.20 -7.70 -2.37
N GLY A 200 13.69 -6.49 -2.21
CA GLY A 200 13.14 -5.66 -3.27
C GLY A 200 11.68 -5.97 -3.51
N GLY A 201 11.01 -5.13 -4.26
CA GLY A 201 9.63 -5.35 -4.67
C GLY A 201 8.69 -4.22 -4.30
N ASP A 202 9.09 -3.36 -3.35
CA ASP A 202 8.30 -2.18 -3.00
C ASP A 202 6.79 -2.56 -2.88
N CYS A 203 5.87 -1.78 -3.38
CA CYS A 203 4.42 -2.09 -3.36
C CYS A 203 4.04 -3.39 -4.10
N TYR A 204 4.86 -3.84 -5.04
CA TYR A 204 4.58 -5.05 -5.81
C TYR A 204 4.49 -6.30 -4.93
N ASN A 205 5.26 -6.36 -3.83
CA ASN A 205 5.18 -7.44 -2.85
C ASN A 205 3.77 -7.58 -2.27
N TYR A 206 3.09 -6.48 -2.00
CA TYR A 206 1.73 -6.50 -1.44
C TYR A 206 0.68 -6.99 -2.45
N GLY A 207 0.86 -6.65 -3.73
CA GLY A 207 0.09 -7.26 -4.81
C GLY A 207 0.28 -8.79 -4.88
N LEU A 208 1.51 -9.26 -4.63
CA LEU A 208 1.83 -10.68 -4.56
C LEU A 208 1.23 -11.34 -3.31
N VAL A 209 1.16 -10.64 -2.16
CA VAL A 209 0.42 -11.13 -0.97
C VAL A 209 -1.05 -11.30 -1.30
N ALA A 210 -1.67 -10.28 -1.90
CA ALA A 210 -3.08 -10.33 -2.29
C ALA A 210 -3.39 -11.46 -3.31
N SER A 211 -2.39 -11.89 -4.08
CA SER A 211 -2.50 -12.97 -5.07
C SER A 211 -2.04 -14.34 -4.55
N GLY A 212 -1.59 -14.44 -3.29
CA GLY A 212 -1.17 -15.70 -2.66
C GLY A 212 0.19 -16.23 -3.13
N HIS A 213 1.09 -15.36 -3.59
CA HIS A 213 2.46 -15.71 -4.01
C HIS A 213 3.52 -15.38 -2.96
N VAL A 214 3.25 -14.40 -2.11
CA VAL A 214 4.04 -14.01 -0.94
C VAL A 214 3.13 -14.15 0.28
N ASP A 215 3.64 -14.66 1.39
CA ASP A 215 2.83 -14.93 2.58
C ASP A 215 2.81 -13.74 3.53
N LEU A 216 3.94 -13.03 3.64
CA LEU A 216 4.02 -11.85 4.50
C LEU A 216 5.05 -10.83 4.00
N VAL A 217 4.81 -9.58 4.37
CA VAL A 217 5.73 -8.45 4.15
C VAL A 217 5.91 -7.72 5.49
N VAL A 218 7.14 -7.33 5.80
CA VAL A 218 7.48 -6.52 6.97
C VAL A 218 8.33 -5.36 6.51
N GLU A 219 7.88 -4.15 6.81
CA GLU A 219 8.57 -2.91 6.42
C GLU A 219 8.46 -1.83 7.50
N ALA A 220 9.35 -0.83 7.42
CA ALA A 220 9.37 0.33 8.28
C ALA A 220 9.76 1.59 7.51
N GLY A 221 9.34 2.76 8.01
CA GLY A 221 9.68 4.04 7.42
C GLY A 221 8.81 4.44 6.24
N LEU A 222 7.71 3.72 6.00
CA LEU A 222 6.74 4.04 4.96
C LEU A 222 6.00 5.34 5.29
N LYS A 223 5.66 6.11 4.26
CA LYS A 223 4.78 7.28 4.37
C LYS A 223 3.35 6.89 4.02
N LEU A 224 2.39 7.77 4.30
CA LEU A 224 0.98 7.52 3.98
C LEU A 224 0.77 7.14 2.51
N TYR A 225 1.48 7.76 1.58
CA TYR A 225 1.33 7.49 0.15
C TYR A 225 1.92 6.12 -0.24
N ASP A 226 2.88 5.57 0.53
CA ASP A 226 3.45 4.26 0.29
C ASP A 226 2.50 3.12 0.72
N PHE A 227 1.70 3.31 1.80
CA PHE A 227 0.91 2.20 2.36
C PHE A 227 -0.61 2.32 2.21
N ALA A 228 -1.16 3.53 2.04
CA ALA A 228 -2.62 3.70 2.04
C ALA A 228 -3.35 2.87 0.96
N ALA A 229 -2.73 2.69 -0.22
CA ALA A 229 -3.32 1.88 -1.29
C ALA A 229 -3.20 0.37 -1.02
N LEU A 230 -2.19 -0.04 -0.27
CA LEU A 230 -1.87 -1.44 -0.02
C LEU A 230 -2.92 -2.08 0.90
N VAL A 231 -3.40 -1.33 1.90
CA VAL A 231 -4.38 -1.82 2.89
C VAL A 231 -5.63 -2.40 2.23
N PRO A 232 -6.39 -1.67 1.39
CA PRO A 232 -7.59 -2.23 0.77
C PRO A 232 -7.28 -3.36 -0.23
N VAL A 233 -6.08 -3.38 -0.82
CA VAL A 233 -5.66 -4.44 -1.75
C VAL A 233 -5.42 -5.75 -1.00
N VAL A 234 -4.68 -5.72 0.09
CA VAL A 234 -4.38 -6.93 0.88
C VAL A 234 -5.62 -7.40 1.64
N GLU A 235 -6.33 -6.51 2.32
CA GLU A 235 -7.51 -6.87 3.13
C GLU A 235 -8.69 -7.31 2.27
N GLY A 236 -8.90 -6.68 1.12
CA GLY A 236 -9.91 -7.13 0.16
C GLY A 236 -9.64 -8.54 -0.39
N ALA A 237 -8.38 -8.98 -0.41
CA ALA A 237 -8.01 -10.34 -0.78
C ALA A 237 -8.16 -11.35 0.40
N GLY A 238 -8.50 -10.89 1.60
CA GLY A 238 -8.66 -11.71 2.80
C GLY A 238 -7.43 -11.78 3.70
N GLY A 239 -6.36 -11.05 3.37
CA GLY A 239 -5.22 -10.83 4.25
C GLY A 239 -5.48 -9.77 5.31
N VAL A 240 -4.46 -9.42 6.08
CA VAL A 240 -4.49 -8.37 7.10
C VAL A 240 -3.29 -7.47 6.94
N MET A 241 -3.51 -6.15 7.12
CA MET A 241 -2.43 -5.18 7.29
C MET A 241 -2.54 -4.50 8.65
N SER A 242 -1.41 -4.36 9.34
CA SER A 242 -1.35 -3.72 10.65
C SER A 242 -0.04 -2.94 10.84
N ASP A 243 -0.01 -2.10 11.87
CA ASP A 243 1.24 -1.64 12.44
C ASP A 243 1.97 -2.79 13.19
N TRP A 244 3.16 -2.51 13.73
CA TRP A 244 3.94 -3.49 14.48
C TRP A 244 3.41 -3.77 15.90
N GLN A 245 2.30 -3.17 16.29
CA GLN A 245 1.54 -3.46 17.49
C GLN A 245 0.26 -4.26 17.21
N GLY A 246 -0.01 -4.56 15.93
CA GLY A 246 -1.21 -5.27 15.50
C GLY A 246 -2.44 -4.37 15.34
N ASN A 247 -2.29 -3.03 15.39
CA ASN A 247 -3.40 -2.12 15.16
C ASN A 247 -3.64 -1.90 13.66
N PRO A 248 -4.90 -1.65 13.24
CA PRO A 248 -5.20 -1.28 11.87
C PRO A 248 -4.48 0.02 11.44
N LEU A 249 -4.11 0.10 10.18
CA LEU A 249 -3.42 1.27 9.61
C LEU A 249 -4.41 2.37 9.21
N ASP A 250 -4.10 3.60 9.59
CA ASP A 250 -4.83 4.82 9.27
C ASP A 250 -3.89 5.96 8.86
N ALA A 251 -4.44 7.15 8.66
CA ALA A 251 -3.66 8.34 8.29
C ALA A 251 -2.62 8.78 9.35
N GLY A 252 -2.73 8.31 10.59
CA GLY A 252 -1.83 8.62 11.71
C GLY A 252 -0.78 7.54 11.99
N SER A 253 -0.77 6.45 11.24
CA SER A 253 0.18 5.34 11.43
C SER A 253 1.62 5.78 11.14
N ASP A 254 2.57 5.25 11.90
CA ASP A 254 3.99 5.69 11.92
C ASP A 254 4.84 5.12 10.76
N GLY A 255 4.24 4.32 9.88
CA GLY A 255 4.92 3.72 8.73
C GLY A 255 5.64 2.41 9.01
N ARG A 256 5.44 1.81 10.18
CA ARG A 256 5.80 0.42 10.45
C ARG A 256 4.64 -0.47 10.03
N VAL A 257 4.87 -1.35 9.07
CA VAL A 257 3.83 -2.10 8.41
C VAL A 257 4.12 -3.60 8.41
N ILE A 258 3.09 -4.38 8.72
CA ILE A 258 3.02 -5.82 8.51
C ILE A 258 1.86 -6.08 7.55
N ALA A 259 2.10 -6.89 6.53
CA ALA A 259 1.05 -7.48 5.69
C ALA A 259 1.16 -8.99 5.76
N VAL A 260 0.07 -9.67 6.09
CA VAL A 260 0.00 -11.14 6.08
C VAL A 260 -1.15 -11.61 5.19
N GLY A 261 -0.89 -12.62 4.37
CA GLY A 261 -1.94 -13.27 3.56
C GLY A 261 -2.89 -14.10 4.40
N ASP A 262 -2.39 -14.74 5.45
CA ASP A 262 -3.18 -15.49 6.44
C ASP A 262 -3.25 -14.73 7.77
N ALA A 263 -4.43 -14.28 8.14
CA ALA A 263 -4.66 -13.56 9.40
C ALA A 263 -4.18 -14.33 10.64
N ALA A 264 -4.18 -15.67 10.60
CA ALA A 264 -3.68 -16.51 11.69
C ALA A 264 -2.17 -16.36 11.93
N ARG A 265 -1.42 -15.80 10.96
CA ARG A 265 0.05 -15.58 11.08
C ARG A 265 0.41 -14.25 11.71
N LEU A 266 -0.52 -13.31 11.85
CA LEU A 266 -0.21 -11.99 12.41
C LEU A 266 0.36 -12.11 13.84
N GLU A 267 -0.27 -12.91 14.71
CA GLU A 267 0.19 -13.11 16.08
C GLU A 267 1.58 -13.74 16.13
N ASP A 268 1.85 -14.74 15.28
CA ASP A 268 3.16 -15.38 15.19
C ASP A 268 4.26 -14.38 14.74
N VAL A 269 3.93 -13.46 13.81
CA VAL A 269 4.84 -12.39 13.37
C VAL A 269 5.13 -11.42 14.53
N LEU A 270 4.10 -10.98 15.24
CA LEU A 270 4.25 -10.08 16.39
C LEU A 270 5.08 -10.73 17.52
N GLU A 271 4.85 -12.01 17.80
CA GLU A 271 5.67 -12.79 18.77
C GLU A 271 7.14 -12.88 18.31
N ALA A 272 7.36 -13.16 17.03
CA ALA A 272 8.71 -13.25 16.46
C ALA A 272 9.46 -11.91 16.50
N MET A 273 8.75 -10.79 16.43
CA MET A 273 9.30 -9.42 16.62
C MET A 273 9.74 -9.14 18.05
N GLY A 274 9.43 -10.00 19.01
CA GLY A 274 9.85 -9.85 20.40
C GLY A 274 8.71 -9.66 21.41
N GLY A 275 7.44 -9.83 21.01
CA GLY A 275 6.26 -10.00 21.87
C GLY A 275 5.94 -8.87 22.86
N SER A 276 6.58 -7.72 22.77
CA SER A 276 6.29 -6.55 23.61
C SER A 276 6.13 -5.32 22.72
N ALA A 277 5.05 -4.60 22.96
CA ALA A 277 4.77 -3.34 22.27
C ALA A 277 6.05 -2.49 22.13
N ILE A 278 6.58 -2.42 20.91
CA ILE A 278 7.64 -1.47 20.58
C ILE A 278 6.96 -0.10 20.67
N PRO A 279 7.36 0.81 21.60
CA PRO A 279 6.68 2.07 21.77
C PRO A 279 6.69 2.87 20.48
N ALA A 280 5.53 3.42 20.10
CA ALA A 280 5.46 4.36 18.99
C ALA A 280 6.43 5.51 19.25
N HIS A 281 7.39 5.73 18.36
CA HIS A 281 8.28 6.88 18.45
C HIS A 281 7.43 8.15 18.20
N GLY A 282 7.15 8.90 19.27
CA GLY A 282 6.51 10.21 19.15
C GLY A 282 7.38 11.15 18.31
N HIS A 283 6.78 11.77 17.30
CA HIS A 283 7.33 12.86 16.51
C HIS A 283 7.21 14.20 17.24
#